data_c1f0ce805250469b381c336e6fb75b6b
#
_entry.id   c1f0ce805250469b381c336e6fb75b6b
#
_cell.length_a   1.000
_cell.length_b   1.000
_cell.length_c   1.000
_cell.angle_alpha   90.00
_cell.angle_beta   90.00
_cell.angle_gamma   90.00
#
_symmetry.space_group_name_H-M   'P 1'
#
loop_
_entity.id
_entity.type
_entity.pdbx_description
1 polymer ?
#
loop_
_entity_poly.entity_id
_entity_poly.type
_entity_poly.pdbx_seq_one_letter_code
_entity_poly.pdbx_strand_id
1 'polypeptide(L)'
;YKTRLRSLPNIRFVFAFEMQSTTGALNYFLVFASQHPLGLEKMKEAMKSIDQDGTYTFSDGSVNQPSLFRFDDPAIYSPRLFDHFQGQTVSYDILKDFALNETPFVNPKGMLRELESRDRIKVLSQDPKRRKGTFSQIDNLRVQFLKGDANG
;
A
#
# COMPACT_ATOMS: atom_id res chain seq x y z
N TYR A 1 -11.54 -3.98 15.02
CA TYR A 1 -10.57 -3.26 15.86
C TYR A 1 -9.95 -2.07 15.11
N LYS A 2 -9.38 -2.26 13.91
CA LYS A 2 -8.78 -1.17 13.10
C LYS A 2 -9.76 -0.02 12.85
N THR A 3 -11.01 -0.32 12.49
CA THR A 3 -12.06 0.68 12.25
C THR A 3 -12.32 1.53 13.48
N ARG A 4 -12.37 0.89 14.66
CA ARG A 4 -12.56 1.59 15.94
C ARG A 4 -11.38 2.49 16.30
N LEU A 5 -10.14 2.09 15.99
CA LEU A 5 -8.97 2.94 16.19
C LEU A 5 -9.00 4.16 15.27
N ARG A 6 -9.38 3.98 14.00
CA ARG A 6 -9.52 5.08 13.04
C ARG A 6 -10.64 6.06 13.36
N SER A 7 -11.62 5.67 14.20
CA SER A 7 -12.67 6.58 14.66
C SER A 7 -12.25 7.47 15.84
N LEU A 8 -11.07 7.21 16.41
CA LEU A 8 -10.53 8.08 17.47
C LEU A 8 -10.04 9.41 16.89
N PRO A 9 -10.28 10.54 17.55
CA PRO A 9 -9.74 11.82 17.15
C PRO A 9 -8.21 11.72 17.05
N ASN A 10 -7.65 12.25 15.98
CA ASN A 10 -6.20 12.28 15.73
C ASN A 10 -5.54 10.96 15.30
N ILE A 11 -6.28 9.87 15.03
CA ILE A 11 -5.71 8.65 14.45
C ILE A 11 -6.13 8.54 12.99
N ARG A 12 -5.16 8.69 12.07
CA ARG A 12 -5.39 8.56 10.61
C ARG A 12 -4.80 7.28 10.03
N PHE A 13 -3.69 6.85 10.59
CA PHE A 13 -2.90 5.74 10.06
C PHE A 13 -2.90 4.58 11.03
N VAL A 14 -3.43 3.44 10.60
CA VAL A 14 -3.50 2.21 11.41
C VAL A 14 -3.09 1.03 10.57
N PHE A 15 -2.08 0.30 11.02
CA PHE A 15 -1.66 -0.94 10.39
C PHE A 15 -1.46 -2.03 11.44
N ALA A 16 -1.74 -3.29 11.07
CA ALA A 16 -1.54 -4.42 11.94
C ALA A 16 -0.55 -5.40 11.29
N PHE A 17 0.39 -5.82 12.09
CA PHE A 17 1.39 -6.83 11.76
C PHE A 17 1.03 -8.12 12.49
N GLU A 18 1.06 -9.23 11.78
CA GLU A 18 0.79 -10.54 12.34
C GLU A 18 2.06 -11.12 12.96
N MET A 19 1.98 -11.54 14.21
CA MET A 19 3.10 -12.12 14.96
C MET A 19 2.81 -13.59 15.21
N GLN A 20 3.63 -14.47 14.63
CA GLN A 20 3.49 -15.92 14.73
C GLN A 20 4.61 -16.53 15.59
N SER A 21 4.34 -17.68 16.18
CA SER A 21 5.35 -18.49 16.83
C SER A 21 6.18 -19.28 15.83
N THR A 22 7.26 -19.90 16.29
CA THR A 22 8.08 -20.84 15.52
C THR A 22 7.31 -22.01 14.93
N THR A 23 6.15 -22.35 15.50
CA THR A 23 5.25 -23.40 15.00
C THR A 23 4.27 -22.91 13.94
N GLY A 24 4.33 -21.63 13.55
CA GLY A 24 3.40 -21.02 12.61
C GLY A 24 2.03 -20.65 13.20
N ALA A 25 1.82 -20.89 14.51
CA ALA A 25 0.58 -20.47 15.17
C ALA A 25 0.57 -18.94 15.38
N LEU A 26 -0.58 -18.31 15.11
CA LEU A 26 -0.78 -16.91 15.40
C LEU A 26 -0.72 -16.66 16.91
N ASN A 27 0.21 -15.83 17.36
CA ASN A 27 0.32 -15.43 18.75
C ASN A 27 -0.45 -14.16 19.06
N TYR A 28 -0.21 -13.10 18.27
CA TYR A 28 -0.87 -11.80 18.47
C TYR A 28 -0.70 -10.90 17.24
N PHE A 29 -1.47 -9.83 17.22
CA PHE A 29 -1.28 -8.73 16.26
C PHE A 29 -0.58 -7.56 16.95
N LEU A 30 0.51 -7.08 16.37
CA LEU A 30 1.08 -5.78 16.71
C LEU A 30 0.34 -4.71 15.90
N VAL A 31 -0.46 -3.88 16.59
CA VAL A 31 -1.21 -2.80 15.94
C VAL A 31 -0.50 -1.47 16.17
N PHE A 32 -0.09 -0.85 15.08
CA PHE A 32 0.50 0.49 15.09
C PHE A 32 -0.54 1.52 14.66
N ALA A 33 -0.65 2.60 15.43
CA ALA A 33 -1.56 3.72 15.14
C ALA A 33 -0.82 5.05 15.24
N SER A 34 -1.05 5.97 14.29
CA SER A 34 -0.35 7.25 14.22
C SER A 34 -1.26 8.35 13.64
N GLN A 35 -1.00 9.59 14.05
CA GLN A 35 -1.58 10.80 13.45
C GLN A 35 -0.87 11.16 12.13
N HIS A 36 0.42 10.88 12.07
CA HIS A 36 1.31 11.26 10.97
C HIS A 36 1.64 10.10 10.05
N PRO A 37 1.63 10.32 8.71
CA PRO A 37 2.04 9.30 7.74
C PRO A 37 3.46 8.83 7.98
N LEU A 38 4.39 9.73 8.33
CA LEU A 38 5.79 9.40 8.59
C LEU A 38 5.96 8.33 9.69
N GLY A 39 5.10 8.35 10.73
CA GLY A 39 5.14 7.34 11.78
C GLY A 39 4.89 5.94 11.23
N LEU A 40 3.86 5.79 10.39
CA LEU A 40 3.56 4.50 9.77
C LEU A 40 4.57 4.12 8.68
N GLU A 41 5.10 5.09 7.92
CA GLU A 41 6.20 4.84 6.96
C GLU A 41 7.41 4.22 7.66
N LYS A 42 7.89 4.86 8.74
CA LYS A 42 9.05 4.37 9.51
C LYS A 42 8.79 3.02 10.15
N MET A 43 7.59 2.79 10.67
CA MET A 43 7.22 1.48 11.20
C MET A 43 7.25 0.40 10.12
N LYS A 44 6.71 0.66 8.92
CA LYS A 44 6.77 -0.29 7.80
C LYS A 44 8.20 -0.54 7.32
N GLU A 45 9.04 0.49 7.23
CA GLU A 45 10.45 0.34 6.89
C GLU A 45 11.18 -0.55 7.91
N ALA A 46 10.96 -0.31 9.21
CA ALA A 46 11.55 -1.13 10.27
C ALA A 46 11.08 -2.59 10.20
N MET A 47 9.77 -2.81 10.01
CA MET A 47 9.21 -4.16 9.91
C MET A 47 9.71 -4.86 8.64
N LYS A 48 9.86 -4.17 7.52
CA LYS A 48 10.42 -4.73 6.28
C LYS A 48 11.90 -5.11 6.42
N SER A 49 12.66 -4.45 7.28
CA SER A 49 14.05 -4.84 7.55
C SER A 49 14.17 -6.19 8.27
N ILE A 50 13.11 -6.60 8.98
CA ILE A 50 13.02 -7.89 9.69
C ILE A 50 12.41 -8.95 8.75
N ASP A 51 11.33 -8.61 8.07
CA ASP A 51 10.63 -9.46 7.11
C ASP A 51 10.97 -9.02 5.67
N GLN A 52 12.04 -9.60 5.13
CA GLN A 52 12.53 -9.25 3.79
C GLN A 52 11.58 -9.70 2.68
N ASP A 53 10.73 -10.69 2.93
CA ASP A 53 9.76 -11.21 1.98
C ASP A 53 8.49 -10.35 1.90
N GLY A 54 8.31 -9.40 2.82
CA GLY A 54 7.19 -8.46 2.83
C GLY A 54 5.85 -9.09 3.17
N THR A 55 5.86 -10.23 3.88
CA THR A 55 4.63 -10.94 4.28
C THR A 55 3.86 -10.17 5.35
N TYR A 56 4.57 -9.33 6.11
CA TYR A 56 4.09 -8.69 7.35
C TYR A 56 3.56 -9.69 8.36
N THR A 57 4.06 -10.93 8.25
CA THR A 57 3.86 -12.03 9.17
C THR A 57 5.23 -12.37 9.76
N PHE A 58 5.41 -12.12 11.05
CA PHE A 58 6.69 -12.28 11.73
C PHE A 58 6.70 -13.56 12.54
N SER A 59 7.68 -14.43 12.28
CA SER A 59 7.87 -15.67 13.00
C SER A 59 9.33 -15.83 13.41
N ASP A 60 9.56 -16.21 14.66
CA ASP A 60 10.91 -16.51 15.17
C ASP A 60 11.60 -17.64 14.40
N GLY A 61 10.82 -18.49 13.72
CA GLY A 61 11.34 -19.62 12.93
C GLY A 61 11.65 -19.29 11.48
N SER A 62 11.21 -18.14 10.95
CA SER A 62 11.32 -17.80 9.52
C SER A 62 12.55 -16.95 9.17
N VAL A 63 13.38 -16.60 10.13
CA VAL A 63 14.53 -15.68 9.97
C VAL A 63 15.52 -16.10 8.88
N ASN A 64 15.48 -17.34 8.40
CA ASN A 64 16.37 -17.87 7.37
C ASN A 64 15.67 -18.74 6.31
N GLN A 65 14.34 -18.71 6.22
CA GLN A 65 13.63 -19.46 5.18
C GLN A 65 13.10 -18.51 4.10
N PRO A 66 13.64 -18.56 2.87
CA PRO A 66 13.10 -17.76 1.77
C PRO A 66 11.67 -18.21 1.47
N SER A 67 10.72 -17.27 1.50
CA SER A 67 9.35 -17.53 1.06
C SER A 67 9.32 -17.70 -0.46
N LEU A 68 8.56 -18.68 -0.94
CA LEU A 68 8.29 -18.89 -2.38
C LEU A 68 7.34 -17.81 -2.95
N PHE A 69 6.71 -17.02 -2.10
CA PHE A 69 5.76 -15.99 -2.48
C PHE A 69 6.23 -14.63 -2.00
N ARG A 70 6.36 -13.68 -2.93
CA ARG A 70 6.66 -12.27 -2.61
C ARG A 70 5.34 -11.51 -2.45
N PHE A 71 5.03 -11.14 -1.23
CA PHE A 71 3.84 -10.34 -0.91
C PHE A 71 4.07 -8.83 -1.12
N ASP A 72 5.28 -8.44 -1.46
CA ASP A 72 5.64 -7.06 -1.79
C ASP A 72 5.50 -6.74 -3.30
N ASP A 73 4.81 -7.59 -4.06
CA ASP A 73 4.54 -7.34 -5.49
C ASP A 73 3.38 -6.35 -5.65
N PRO A 74 3.61 -5.17 -6.26
CA PRO A 74 2.55 -4.20 -6.52
C PRO A 74 1.40 -4.76 -7.37
N ALA A 75 1.64 -5.75 -8.22
CA ALA A 75 0.62 -6.36 -9.08
C ALA A 75 -0.50 -7.04 -8.26
N ILE A 76 -0.19 -7.54 -7.06
CA ILE A 76 -1.18 -8.17 -6.16
C ILE A 76 -2.17 -7.13 -5.61
N TYR A 77 -1.70 -5.90 -5.35
CA TYR A 77 -2.49 -4.86 -4.68
C TYR A 77 -3.07 -3.82 -5.65
N SER A 78 -2.60 -3.77 -6.89
CA SER A 78 -3.09 -2.83 -7.90
C SER A 78 -4.59 -3.00 -8.21
N PRO A 79 -5.18 -4.21 -8.27
CA PRO A 79 -6.63 -4.38 -8.44
C PRO A 79 -7.41 -3.75 -7.29
N ARG A 80 -6.98 -3.96 -6.04
CA ARG A 80 -7.65 -3.38 -4.86
C ARG A 80 -7.62 -1.85 -4.86
N LEU A 81 -6.49 -1.25 -5.28
CA LEU A 81 -6.39 0.19 -5.47
C LEU A 81 -7.34 0.67 -6.55
N PHE A 82 -7.41 -0.05 -7.68
CA PHE A 82 -8.30 0.28 -8.78
C PHE A 82 -9.77 0.23 -8.37
N ASP A 83 -10.21 -0.86 -7.76
CA ASP A 83 -11.60 -1.07 -7.34
C ASP A 83 -12.07 0.01 -6.34
N HIS A 84 -11.16 0.43 -5.45
CA HIS A 84 -11.48 1.47 -4.46
C HIS A 84 -11.71 2.85 -5.08
N PHE A 85 -10.98 3.20 -6.13
CA PHE A 85 -11.04 4.53 -6.76
C PHE A 85 -11.65 4.54 -8.17
N GLN A 86 -12.21 3.43 -8.62
CA GLN A 86 -12.79 3.30 -9.96
C GLN A 86 -13.78 4.43 -10.27
N GLY A 87 -13.60 5.07 -11.44
CA GLY A 87 -14.41 6.19 -11.90
C GLY A 87 -14.13 7.53 -11.22
N GLN A 88 -13.16 7.61 -10.31
CA GLN A 88 -12.78 8.82 -9.58
C GLN A 88 -11.49 9.44 -10.11
N THR A 89 -11.33 10.74 -9.83
CA THR A 89 -10.06 11.45 -10.03
C THR A 89 -9.57 11.94 -8.67
N VAL A 90 -8.43 11.41 -8.22
CA VAL A 90 -7.90 11.66 -6.89
C VAL A 90 -6.48 12.21 -6.92
N SER A 91 -6.10 12.91 -5.86
CA SER A 91 -4.74 13.41 -5.69
C SER A 91 -3.78 12.29 -5.27
N TYR A 92 -2.48 12.52 -5.51
CA TYR A 92 -1.45 11.56 -5.10
C TYR A 92 -1.43 11.32 -3.58
N ASP A 93 -1.73 12.34 -2.77
CA ASP A 93 -1.74 12.20 -1.31
C ASP A 93 -2.81 11.22 -0.82
N ILE A 94 -4.01 11.26 -1.43
CA ILE A 94 -5.08 10.28 -1.13
C ILE A 94 -4.62 8.86 -1.48
N LEU A 95 -3.94 8.69 -2.60
CA LEU A 95 -3.40 7.39 -3.03
C LEU A 95 -2.27 6.92 -2.10
N LYS A 96 -1.46 7.85 -1.59
CA LYS A 96 -0.43 7.57 -0.59
C LYS A 96 -1.05 7.12 0.74
N ASP A 97 -2.08 7.82 1.21
CA ASP A 97 -2.82 7.45 2.41
C ASP A 97 -3.44 6.05 2.28
N PHE A 98 -4.00 5.72 1.12
CA PHE A 98 -4.49 4.36 0.83
C PHE A 98 -3.37 3.33 0.88
N ALA A 99 -2.24 3.58 0.20
CA ALA A 99 -1.11 2.67 0.20
C ALA A 99 -0.59 2.40 1.63
N LEU A 100 -0.49 3.45 2.44
CA LEU A 100 -0.05 3.34 3.83
C LEU A 100 -1.02 2.53 4.70
N ASN A 101 -2.33 2.70 4.52
CA ASN A 101 -3.32 2.06 5.40
C ASN A 101 -3.72 0.66 4.96
N GLU A 102 -3.71 0.37 3.64
CA GLU A 102 -4.38 -0.80 3.09
C GLU A 102 -3.44 -1.79 2.38
N THR A 103 -2.16 -1.44 2.23
CA THR A 103 -1.18 -2.27 1.52
C THR A 103 0.14 -2.34 2.29
N PRO A 104 1.07 -3.24 1.93
CA PRO A 104 2.42 -3.27 2.50
C PRO A 104 3.28 -2.05 2.15
N PHE A 105 2.89 -1.27 1.14
CA PHE A 105 3.74 -0.22 0.58
C PHE A 105 3.65 1.10 1.36
N VAL A 106 4.75 1.85 1.35
CA VAL A 106 4.82 3.22 1.88
C VAL A 106 4.38 4.27 0.85
N ASN A 107 4.30 3.90 -0.43
CA ASN A 107 3.82 4.77 -1.51
C ASN A 107 3.11 3.98 -2.61
N PRO A 108 2.23 4.61 -3.41
CA PRO A 108 1.44 3.92 -4.42
C PRO A 108 2.17 3.71 -5.76
N LYS A 109 3.42 4.18 -5.93
CA LYS A 109 4.09 4.28 -7.25
C LYS A 109 4.13 2.96 -8.02
N GLY A 110 4.42 1.85 -7.34
CA GLY A 110 4.46 0.53 -7.99
C GLY A 110 3.09 0.11 -8.52
N MET A 111 2.04 0.25 -7.70
CA MET A 111 0.67 -0.08 -8.08
C MET A 111 0.16 0.82 -9.22
N LEU A 112 0.47 2.12 -9.16
CA LEU A 112 0.09 3.07 -10.22
C LEU A 112 0.80 2.76 -11.54
N ARG A 113 2.08 2.36 -11.50
CA ARG A 113 2.82 1.93 -12.69
C ARG A 113 2.16 0.73 -13.34
N GLU A 114 1.75 -0.24 -12.55
CA GLU A 114 1.05 -1.44 -13.00
C GLU A 114 -0.30 -1.08 -13.65
N LEU A 115 -1.10 -0.22 -13.01
CA LEU A 115 -2.39 0.22 -13.55
C LEU A 115 -2.23 1.09 -14.81
N GLU A 116 -1.21 1.95 -14.87
CA GLU A 116 -0.94 2.78 -16.04
C GLU A 116 -0.44 1.93 -17.23
N SER A 117 0.34 0.87 -16.97
CA SER A 117 0.80 -0.05 -18.02
C SER A 117 -0.34 -0.80 -18.69
N ARG A 118 -1.40 -1.06 -17.92
CA ARG A 118 -2.64 -1.72 -18.37
C ARG A 118 -3.72 -0.75 -18.84
N ASP A 119 -3.38 0.53 -19.00
CA ASP A 119 -4.31 1.59 -19.43
C ASP A 119 -5.58 1.69 -18.57
N ARG A 120 -5.50 1.32 -17.26
CA ARG A 120 -6.59 1.41 -16.30
C ARG A 120 -6.72 2.78 -15.64
N ILE A 121 -5.68 3.60 -15.74
CA ILE A 121 -5.63 4.95 -15.19
C ILE A 121 -5.05 5.94 -16.21
N LYS A 122 -5.42 7.22 -16.05
CA LYS A 122 -4.77 8.36 -16.71
C LYS A 122 -4.15 9.26 -15.65
N VAL A 123 -2.87 9.57 -15.83
CA VAL A 123 -2.15 10.48 -14.94
C VAL A 123 -2.26 11.90 -15.49
N LEU A 124 -2.90 12.77 -14.71
CA LEU A 124 -3.07 14.19 -15.02
C LEU A 124 -1.90 14.94 -14.39
N SER A 125 -0.86 15.16 -15.19
CA SER A 125 0.34 15.90 -14.80
C SER A 125 0.40 17.24 -15.51
N GLN A 126 0.96 18.25 -14.85
CA GLN A 126 1.28 19.54 -15.48
C GLN A 126 2.55 19.48 -16.36
N ASP A 127 3.36 18.42 -16.19
CA ASP A 127 4.56 18.20 -17.00
C ASP A 127 4.21 17.53 -18.34
N PRO A 128 4.30 18.25 -19.48
CA PRO A 128 4.02 17.69 -20.80
C PRO A 128 5.05 16.64 -21.24
N LYS A 129 6.23 16.59 -20.60
CA LYS A 129 7.31 15.65 -20.90
C LYS A 129 7.30 14.41 -19.99
N ARG A 130 6.25 14.27 -19.15
CA ARG A 130 6.13 13.12 -18.25
C ARG A 130 6.19 11.80 -19.03
N ARG A 131 7.06 10.90 -18.61
CA ARG A 131 7.11 9.54 -19.16
C ARG A 131 6.11 8.63 -18.43
N LYS A 132 5.44 7.75 -19.18
CA LYS A 132 4.55 6.71 -18.62
C LYS A 132 5.32 5.91 -17.54
N GLY A 133 4.68 5.62 -16.42
CA GLY A 133 5.29 4.92 -15.29
C GLY A 133 6.15 5.78 -14.35
N THR A 134 6.28 7.09 -14.60
CA THR A 134 7.04 8.00 -13.72
C THR A 134 6.11 8.86 -12.85
N PHE A 135 6.43 8.96 -11.56
CA PHE A 135 5.66 9.71 -10.55
C PHE A 135 6.63 10.56 -9.70
N SER A 136 7.41 11.42 -10.38
CA SER A 136 8.49 12.21 -9.75
C SER A 136 8.03 13.57 -9.22
N GLN A 137 7.06 14.20 -9.90
CA GLN A 137 6.48 15.47 -9.48
C GLN A 137 5.14 15.19 -8.81
N ILE A 138 5.19 15.02 -7.50
CA ILE A 138 4.03 14.59 -6.68
C ILE A 138 3.07 15.75 -6.43
N ASP A 139 3.61 16.98 -6.31
CA ASP A 139 2.83 18.17 -6.08
C ASP A 139 1.88 18.41 -7.27
N ASN A 140 0.59 18.46 -6.98
CA ASN A 140 -0.50 18.61 -7.96
C ASN A 140 -0.72 17.42 -8.92
N LEU A 141 -0.08 16.26 -8.70
CA LEU A 141 -0.36 15.06 -9.47
C LEU A 141 -1.77 14.53 -9.13
N ARG A 142 -2.60 14.39 -10.14
CA ARG A 142 -3.91 13.73 -10.02
C ARG A 142 -3.96 12.51 -10.91
N VAL A 143 -4.69 11.49 -10.47
CA VAL A 143 -4.86 10.24 -11.19
C VAL A 143 -6.34 10.00 -11.39
N GLN A 144 -6.74 9.85 -12.65
CA GLN A 144 -8.09 9.46 -13.05
C GLN A 144 -8.13 7.94 -13.20
N PHE A 145 -8.94 7.29 -12.41
CA PHE A 145 -9.24 5.87 -12.54
C PHE A 145 -10.37 5.69 -13.56
N LEU A 146 -10.15 4.88 -14.57
CA LEU A 146 -11.16 4.63 -15.59
C LEU A 146 -12.27 3.76 -15.00
N LYS A 147 -13.45 3.79 -15.63
CA LYS A 147 -14.51 2.84 -15.26
C LYS A 147 -14.07 1.46 -15.74
N GLY A 148 -14.23 0.45 -14.92
CA GLY A 148 -14.08 -0.93 -15.37
C GLY A 148 -15.10 -1.21 -16.45
N ASP A 149 -14.68 -1.92 -17.49
CA ASP A 149 -15.63 -2.40 -18.48
C ASP A 149 -16.63 -3.31 -17.76
N ALA A 150 -17.91 -3.03 -17.91
CA ALA A 150 -19.01 -3.82 -17.32
C ALA A 150 -19.21 -5.16 -18.05
N ASN A 151 -18.14 -5.71 -18.65
CA ASN A 151 -18.16 -6.98 -19.37
C ASN A 151 -16.93 -7.80 -18.96
N GLY A 152 -17.15 -8.75 -18.09
CA GLY A 152 -16.21 -9.78 -17.74
C GLY A 152 -16.92 -10.84 -16.91
#